data_58610c55a8e00a531a49208250910306
#
_entry.id   58610c55a8e00a531a49208250910306
#
_cell.length_a   1.000
_cell.length_b   1.000
_cell.length_c   1.000
_cell.angle_alpha   90.00
_cell.angle_beta   90.00
_cell.angle_gamma   90.00
#
_symmetry.space_group_name_H-M   'P 1'
#
loop_
_entity.id
_entity.type
_entity.pdbx_description
1 polymer ?
#
loop_
_entity_poly.entity_id
_entity_poly.type
_entity_poly.pdbx_seq_one_letter_code
_entity_poly.pdbx_strand_id
1 'polypeptide(L)'
;VGLVTGTCFAEMGTEVFCVDVDKNKIDNLKKGIVPIYEPGLDELVARNMQAGRLHFTTELKECLDEVEVLFSAVGTPPDEDGSADLKYVLEVARTVGRYMNKYILVVTKSTVPVGTAQKVKQAIKNEQIKRNVNIEFDIASNPEFLKEGAAVKDFMSPDRVVVGVESERAEKLMSKLYRPFLLNNFRVIFMLSLIHISEPTRPY
;
A
#
# COMPACT_ATOMS: atom_id res chain seq x y z
N VAL A 1 9.00 1.64 -3.91
CA VAL A 1 7.91 0.63 -3.73
C VAL A 1 6.56 1.23 -4.08
N GLY A 2 6.09 2.27 -3.37
CA GLY A 2 4.75 2.84 -3.55
C GLY A 2 4.43 3.28 -4.99
N LEU A 3 5.34 4.02 -5.63
CA LEU A 3 5.14 4.50 -6.99
C LEU A 3 5.01 3.33 -7.99
N VAL A 4 5.91 2.33 -7.93
CA VAL A 4 5.84 1.15 -8.80
C VAL A 4 4.52 0.41 -8.60
N THR A 5 4.16 0.14 -7.34
CA THR A 5 2.91 -0.53 -6.98
C THR A 5 1.68 0.20 -7.54
N GLY A 6 1.59 1.51 -7.29
CA GLY A 6 0.47 2.32 -7.77
C GLY A 6 0.38 2.37 -9.29
N THR A 7 1.53 2.54 -9.96
CA THR A 7 1.60 2.58 -11.43
C THR A 7 1.19 1.23 -12.04
N CYS A 8 1.62 0.11 -11.47
CA CYS A 8 1.25 -1.22 -11.97
C CYS A 8 -0.25 -1.52 -11.76
N PHE A 9 -0.85 -1.10 -10.64
CA PHE A 9 -2.30 -1.20 -10.46
C PHE A 9 -3.07 -0.32 -11.47
N ALA A 10 -2.59 0.91 -11.71
CA ALA A 10 -3.19 1.79 -12.71
C ALA A 10 -3.12 1.18 -14.13
N GLU A 11 -2.02 0.50 -14.48
CA GLU A 11 -1.86 -0.21 -15.75
C GLU A 11 -2.89 -1.33 -15.91
N MET A 12 -3.29 -1.98 -14.84
CA MET A 12 -4.34 -3.01 -14.84
C MET A 12 -5.77 -2.43 -14.79
N GLY A 13 -5.92 -1.11 -14.91
CA GLY A 13 -7.22 -0.45 -15.02
C GLY A 13 -7.80 0.04 -13.70
N THR A 14 -7.04 -0.03 -12.60
CA THR A 14 -7.47 0.54 -11.31
C THR A 14 -7.19 2.05 -11.30
N GLU A 15 -8.13 2.85 -10.79
CA GLU A 15 -7.87 4.26 -10.49
C GLU A 15 -7.05 4.36 -9.21
N VAL A 16 -5.93 5.07 -9.27
CA VAL A 16 -4.91 5.12 -8.21
C VAL A 16 -4.49 6.53 -7.88
N PHE A 17 -4.48 6.84 -6.60
CA PHE A 17 -3.91 8.06 -6.03
C PHE A 17 -2.58 7.74 -5.35
N CYS A 18 -1.48 8.24 -5.88
CA CYS A 18 -0.18 8.18 -5.24
C CYS A 18 0.02 9.42 -4.36
N VAL A 19 0.21 9.20 -3.08
CA VAL A 19 0.38 10.27 -2.09
C VAL A 19 1.80 10.26 -1.53
N ASP A 20 2.45 11.43 -1.52
CA ASP A 20 3.76 11.62 -0.88
C ASP A 20 3.79 13.02 -0.25
N VAL A 21 4.34 13.13 0.96
CA VAL A 21 4.45 14.41 1.67
C VAL A 21 5.44 15.38 1.02
N ASP A 22 6.36 14.88 0.21
CA ASP A 22 7.33 15.68 -0.54
C ASP A 22 6.67 16.37 -1.74
N LYS A 23 6.41 17.67 -1.58
CA LYS A 23 5.80 18.50 -2.62
C LYS A 23 6.63 18.53 -3.90
N ASN A 24 7.96 18.61 -3.83
CA ASN A 24 8.81 18.66 -5.01
C ASN A 24 8.72 17.36 -5.82
N LYS A 25 8.67 16.24 -5.12
CA LYS A 25 8.50 14.91 -5.74
C LYS A 25 7.14 14.81 -6.44
N ILE A 26 6.06 15.25 -5.79
CA ILE A 26 4.72 15.27 -6.39
C ILE A 26 4.64 16.22 -7.58
N ASP A 27 5.21 17.44 -7.48
CA ASP A 27 5.23 18.41 -8.56
C ASP A 27 6.02 17.90 -9.79
N ASN A 28 7.11 17.16 -9.57
CA ASN A 28 7.88 16.50 -10.63
C ASN A 28 7.08 15.35 -11.28
N LEU A 29 6.45 14.49 -10.47
CA LEU A 29 5.63 13.39 -10.97
C LEU A 29 4.45 13.90 -11.81
N LYS A 30 3.79 14.99 -11.41
CA LYS A 30 2.75 15.65 -12.20
C LYS A 30 3.23 16.16 -13.56
N LYS A 31 4.53 16.42 -13.71
CA LYS A 31 5.19 16.79 -14.98
C LYS A 31 5.71 15.57 -15.75
N GLY A 32 5.49 14.35 -15.26
CA GLY A 32 6.01 13.12 -15.85
C GLY A 32 7.48 12.85 -15.53
N ILE A 33 8.08 13.57 -14.57
CA ILE A 33 9.46 13.36 -14.14
C ILE A 33 9.45 12.35 -13.01
N VAL A 34 9.91 11.11 -13.30
CA VAL A 34 9.95 10.01 -12.35
C VAL A 34 11.25 10.06 -11.53
N PRO A 35 11.19 10.07 -10.18
CA PRO A 35 12.37 10.29 -9.32
C PRO A 35 13.25 9.05 -9.13
N ILE A 36 12.88 7.93 -9.71
CA ILE A 36 13.60 6.65 -9.59
C ILE A 36 13.78 6.05 -10.97
N TYR A 37 14.89 5.35 -11.18
CA TYR A 37 15.10 4.60 -12.41
C TYR A 37 14.63 3.16 -12.24
N GLU A 38 13.57 2.81 -12.97
CA GLU A 38 13.08 1.44 -13.12
C GLU A 38 12.67 1.23 -14.59
N PRO A 39 13.16 0.19 -15.27
CA PRO A 39 12.86 -0.03 -16.68
C PRO A 39 11.36 -0.06 -16.97
N GLY A 40 10.91 0.80 -17.87
CA GLY A 40 9.50 0.90 -18.31
C GLY A 40 8.58 1.67 -17.35
N LEU A 41 9.05 2.15 -16.19
CA LEU A 41 8.21 2.87 -15.24
C LEU A 41 7.77 4.23 -15.79
N ASP A 42 8.65 4.97 -16.44
CA ASP A 42 8.37 6.31 -17.00
C ASP A 42 7.23 6.27 -18.01
N GLU A 43 7.28 5.29 -18.93
CA GLU A 43 6.25 5.08 -19.94
C GLU A 43 4.89 4.71 -19.31
N LEU A 44 4.92 3.83 -18.29
CA LEU A 44 3.73 3.43 -17.56
C LEU A 44 3.10 4.60 -16.80
N VAL A 45 3.92 5.42 -16.13
CA VAL A 45 3.45 6.63 -15.42
C VAL A 45 2.80 7.58 -16.41
N ALA A 46 3.49 7.94 -17.51
CA ALA A 46 2.96 8.87 -18.52
C ALA A 46 1.64 8.39 -19.12
N ARG A 47 1.58 7.11 -19.52
CA ARG A 47 0.40 6.50 -20.13
C ARG A 47 -0.81 6.49 -19.18
N ASN A 48 -0.59 6.15 -17.91
CA ASN A 48 -1.68 6.06 -16.94
C ASN A 48 -2.15 7.43 -16.43
N MET A 49 -1.26 8.42 -16.38
CA MET A 49 -1.66 9.82 -16.15
C MET A 49 -2.53 10.33 -17.30
N GLN A 50 -2.12 10.11 -18.55
CA GLN A 50 -2.88 10.51 -19.73
C GLN A 50 -4.25 9.82 -19.79
N ALA A 51 -4.33 8.58 -19.36
CA ALA A 51 -5.58 7.83 -19.30
C ALA A 51 -6.47 8.20 -18.09
N GLY A 52 -6.03 9.10 -17.21
CA GLY A 52 -6.78 9.53 -16.03
C GLY A 52 -6.91 8.46 -14.94
N ARG A 53 -6.01 7.48 -14.92
CA ARG A 53 -6.01 6.40 -13.91
C ARG A 53 -4.96 6.56 -12.82
N LEU A 54 -3.98 7.43 -13.01
CA LEU A 54 -2.90 7.65 -12.04
C LEU A 54 -2.84 9.14 -11.66
N HIS A 55 -3.08 9.41 -10.39
CA HIS A 55 -3.12 10.76 -9.83
C HIS A 55 -2.04 10.92 -8.75
N PHE A 56 -1.57 12.15 -8.57
CA PHE A 56 -0.54 12.50 -7.59
C PHE A 56 -1.00 13.65 -6.69
N THR A 57 -0.89 13.49 -5.38
CA THR A 57 -1.23 14.54 -4.40
C THR A 57 -0.33 14.48 -3.18
N THR A 58 -0.23 15.59 -2.45
CA THR A 58 0.42 15.62 -1.12
C THR A 58 -0.56 15.35 0.03
N GLU A 59 -1.88 15.35 -0.24
CA GLU A 59 -2.92 15.35 0.77
C GLU A 59 -3.73 14.04 0.77
N LEU A 60 -3.37 13.13 1.65
CA LEU A 60 -4.07 11.85 1.79
C LEU A 60 -5.58 12.02 2.04
N LYS A 61 -5.98 13.03 2.81
CA LYS A 61 -7.39 13.30 3.15
C LYS A 61 -8.28 13.51 1.91
N GLU A 62 -7.72 14.04 0.80
CA GLU A 62 -8.46 14.33 -0.41
C GLU A 62 -8.87 13.06 -1.17
N CYS A 63 -8.18 11.95 -0.93
CA CYS A 63 -8.39 10.68 -1.63
C CYS A 63 -9.28 9.70 -0.85
N LEU A 64 -9.46 9.89 0.46
CA LEU A 64 -10.07 8.87 1.32
C LEU A 64 -11.52 8.55 0.99
N ASP A 65 -12.27 9.51 0.46
CA ASP A 65 -13.67 9.31 0.05
C ASP A 65 -13.79 8.62 -1.33
N GLU A 66 -12.69 8.57 -2.11
CA GLU A 66 -12.65 7.96 -3.44
C GLU A 66 -12.15 6.49 -3.41
N VAL A 67 -11.37 6.11 -2.39
CA VAL A 67 -10.67 4.82 -2.37
C VAL A 67 -11.34 3.79 -1.44
N GLU A 68 -11.22 2.51 -1.79
CA GLU A 68 -11.63 1.37 -0.95
C GLU A 68 -10.42 0.69 -0.29
N VAL A 69 -9.23 0.79 -0.91
CA VAL A 69 -7.99 0.15 -0.44
C VAL A 69 -6.88 1.20 -0.38
N LEU A 70 -6.23 1.29 0.76
CA LEU A 70 -5.09 2.18 0.99
C LEU A 70 -3.84 1.35 1.27
N PHE A 71 -2.82 1.48 0.42
CA PHE A 71 -1.51 0.88 0.64
C PHE A 71 -0.58 1.84 1.37
N SER A 72 -0.16 1.48 2.57
CA SER A 72 0.91 2.17 3.29
C SER A 72 2.25 1.58 2.87
N ALA A 73 2.97 2.34 2.03
CA ALA A 73 4.30 1.99 1.52
C ALA A 73 5.36 3.01 2.00
N VAL A 74 5.17 3.56 3.19
CA VAL A 74 6.10 4.50 3.83
C VAL A 74 7.33 3.77 4.36
N GLY A 75 8.46 4.49 4.43
CA GLY A 75 9.68 3.93 4.99
C GLY A 75 9.55 3.60 6.47
N THR A 76 10.23 2.53 6.88
CA THR A 76 10.38 2.11 8.28
C THR A 76 11.88 2.02 8.61
N PRO A 77 12.57 3.18 8.73
CA PRO A 77 13.99 3.20 9.05
C PRO A 77 14.25 2.52 10.41
N PRO A 78 15.45 1.98 10.64
CA PRO A 78 15.82 1.47 11.95
C PRO A 78 15.85 2.62 12.97
N ASP A 79 15.30 2.38 14.16
CA ASP A 79 15.41 3.24 15.32
C ASP A 79 16.77 3.04 16.02
N GLU A 80 17.10 3.87 17.01
CA GLU A 80 18.38 3.83 17.75
C GLU A 80 18.64 2.47 18.44
N ASP A 81 17.58 1.76 18.80
CA ASP A 81 17.64 0.41 19.40
C ASP A 81 17.65 -0.74 18.37
N GLY A 82 17.68 -0.42 17.06
CA GLY A 82 17.62 -1.39 15.96
C GLY A 82 16.23 -1.90 15.63
N SER A 83 15.18 -1.44 16.33
CA SER A 83 13.79 -1.69 15.96
C SER A 83 13.37 -0.85 14.75
N ALA A 84 12.26 -1.22 14.09
CA ALA A 84 11.73 -0.39 13.00
C ALA A 84 10.97 0.82 13.57
N ASP A 85 11.32 2.03 13.12
CA ASP A 85 10.55 3.23 13.42
C ASP A 85 9.20 3.18 12.70
N LEU A 86 8.13 3.08 13.48
CA LEU A 86 6.75 3.01 12.98
C LEU A 86 6.07 4.38 12.87
N LYS A 87 6.79 5.48 13.13
CA LYS A 87 6.23 6.83 13.18
C LYS A 87 5.40 7.16 11.93
N TYR A 88 5.95 6.91 10.76
CA TYR A 88 5.27 7.21 9.49
C TYR A 88 4.08 6.30 9.23
N VAL A 89 4.20 5.01 9.53
CA VAL A 89 3.08 4.05 9.42
C VAL A 89 1.92 4.46 10.33
N LEU A 90 2.22 4.85 11.57
CA LEU A 90 1.20 5.28 12.53
C LEU A 90 0.61 6.65 12.18
N GLU A 91 1.36 7.57 11.55
CA GLU A 91 0.80 8.85 11.10
C GLU A 91 -0.17 8.67 9.92
N VAL A 92 0.12 7.78 8.98
CA VAL A 92 -0.84 7.37 7.94
C VAL A 92 -2.10 6.81 8.60
N ALA A 93 -1.97 5.91 9.58
CA ALA A 93 -3.10 5.33 10.31
C ALA A 93 -3.95 6.40 11.03
N ARG A 94 -3.31 7.37 11.71
CA ARG A 94 -4.01 8.49 12.35
C ARG A 94 -4.75 9.35 11.32
N THR A 95 -4.12 9.64 10.17
CA THR A 95 -4.75 10.42 9.11
C THR A 95 -5.99 9.69 8.56
N VAL A 96 -5.91 8.39 8.36
CA VAL A 96 -7.07 7.58 7.99
C VAL A 96 -8.18 7.72 9.04
N GLY A 97 -7.87 7.51 10.32
CA GLY A 97 -8.84 7.62 11.42
C GLY A 97 -9.48 9.01 11.56
N ARG A 98 -8.71 10.08 11.26
CA ARG A 98 -9.21 11.48 11.31
C ARG A 98 -10.17 11.81 10.19
N TYR A 99 -10.00 11.23 9.00
CA TYR A 99 -10.67 11.73 7.80
C TYR A 99 -11.55 10.71 7.07
N MET A 100 -11.41 9.39 7.36
CA MET A 100 -12.27 8.39 6.74
C MET A 100 -13.74 8.60 7.08
N ASN A 101 -14.63 8.42 6.10
CA ASN A 101 -16.08 8.51 6.25
C ASN A 101 -16.81 7.25 5.78
N LYS A 102 -16.08 6.31 5.18
CA LYS A 102 -16.57 5.02 4.72
C LYS A 102 -15.56 3.92 5.04
N TYR A 103 -15.94 2.68 4.80
CA TYR A 103 -15.04 1.54 4.95
C TYR A 103 -13.78 1.69 4.08
N ILE A 104 -12.63 1.42 4.66
CA ILE A 104 -11.34 1.38 3.98
C ILE A 104 -10.56 0.14 4.46
N LEU A 105 -9.99 -0.61 3.52
CA LEU A 105 -8.98 -1.62 3.80
C LEU A 105 -7.60 -0.96 3.81
N VAL A 106 -6.94 -0.94 4.97
CA VAL A 106 -5.57 -0.42 5.12
C VAL A 106 -4.56 -1.55 5.00
N VAL A 107 -3.73 -1.49 3.98
CA VAL A 107 -2.74 -2.53 3.65
C VAL A 107 -1.34 -2.03 3.96
N THR A 108 -0.62 -2.70 4.86
CA THR A 108 0.79 -2.42 5.12
C THR A 108 1.65 -3.18 4.11
N LYS A 109 2.41 -2.45 3.31
CA LYS A 109 3.31 -3.03 2.31
C LYS A 109 4.76 -3.11 2.78
N SER A 110 5.14 -2.24 3.68
CA SER A 110 6.48 -2.23 4.31
C SER A 110 6.68 -3.47 5.19
N THR A 111 7.93 -3.94 5.27
CA THR A 111 8.32 -4.95 6.25
C THR A 111 8.29 -4.31 7.64
N VAL A 112 7.44 -4.81 8.51
CA VAL A 112 7.19 -4.28 9.84
C VAL A 112 7.23 -5.39 10.90
N PRO A 113 7.59 -5.07 12.15
CA PRO A 113 7.58 -6.05 13.24
C PRO A 113 6.20 -6.66 13.51
N VAL A 114 6.21 -7.85 14.10
CA VAL A 114 4.99 -8.50 14.62
C VAL A 114 4.25 -7.55 15.57
N GLY A 115 2.92 -7.51 15.50
CA GLY A 115 2.09 -6.62 16.30
C GLY A 115 1.87 -5.22 15.72
N THR A 116 2.54 -4.85 14.63
CA THR A 116 2.32 -3.54 13.98
C THR A 116 0.88 -3.35 13.52
N ALA A 117 0.23 -4.39 13.01
CA ALA A 117 -1.18 -4.33 12.60
C ALA A 117 -2.11 -3.90 13.76
N GLN A 118 -1.87 -4.39 14.97
CA GLN A 118 -2.63 -3.99 16.15
C GLN A 118 -2.39 -2.52 16.52
N LYS A 119 -1.14 -2.05 16.39
CA LYS A 119 -0.81 -0.63 16.62
C LYS A 119 -1.50 0.29 15.60
N VAL A 120 -1.52 -0.11 14.33
CA VAL A 120 -2.23 0.59 13.24
C VAL A 120 -3.73 0.63 13.54
N LYS A 121 -4.34 -0.51 13.87
CA LYS A 121 -5.75 -0.63 14.25
C LYS A 121 -6.12 0.28 15.43
N GLN A 122 -5.28 0.30 16.46
CA GLN A 122 -5.48 1.16 17.62
C GLN A 122 -5.35 2.65 17.28
N ALA A 123 -4.38 3.02 16.44
CA ALA A 123 -4.20 4.40 16.02
C ALA A 123 -5.42 4.94 15.26
N ILE A 124 -5.99 4.15 14.33
CA ILE A 124 -7.23 4.51 13.61
C ILE A 124 -8.40 4.65 14.60
N LYS A 125 -8.61 3.66 15.48
CA LYS A 125 -9.70 3.67 16.46
C LYS A 125 -9.62 4.88 17.40
N ASN A 126 -8.43 5.22 17.88
CA ASN A 126 -8.24 6.36 18.77
C ASN A 126 -8.69 7.68 18.11
N GLU A 127 -8.39 7.87 16.83
CA GLU A 127 -8.83 9.07 16.10
C GLU A 127 -10.35 9.05 15.83
N GLN A 128 -10.94 7.91 15.57
CA GLN A 128 -12.40 7.78 15.44
C GLN A 128 -13.13 8.08 16.75
N ILE A 129 -12.59 7.63 17.89
CA ILE A 129 -13.14 7.95 19.21
C ILE A 129 -13.15 9.46 19.46
N LYS A 130 -12.06 10.18 19.12
CA LYS A 130 -12.00 11.64 19.23
C LYS A 130 -13.06 12.35 18.38
N ARG A 131 -13.44 11.75 17.26
CA ARG A 131 -14.50 12.24 16.35
C ARG A 131 -15.90 11.79 16.77
N ASN A 132 -16.01 10.94 17.77
CA ASN A 132 -17.26 10.28 18.17
C ASN A 132 -17.94 9.53 17.00
N VAL A 133 -17.17 8.81 16.21
CA VAL A 133 -17.64 7.97 15.09
C VAL A 133 -17.12 6.53 15.25
N ASN A 134 -17.81 5.58 14.61
CA ASN A 134 -17.41 4.19 14.54
C ASN A 134 -17.59 3.68 13.11
N ILE A 135 -16.57 3.87 12.28
CA ILE A 135 -16.55 3.49 10.87
C ILE A 135 -15.76 2.19 10.76
N GLU A 136 -16.32 1.21 10.07
CA GLU A 136 -15.66 -0.09 9.84
C GLU A 136 -14.42 0.07 8.98
N PHE A 137 -13.39 -0.69 9.29
CA PHE A 137 -12.17 -0.83 8.51
C PHE A 137 -11.50 -2.16 8.79
N ASP A 138 -10.70 -2.63 7.86
CA ASP A 138 -9.84 -3.80 8.04
C ASP A 138 -8.37 -3.44 7.85
N ILE A 139 -7.50 -4.27 8.40
CA ILE A 139 -6.05 -4.19 8.20
C ILE A 139 -5.60 -5.44 7.45
N ALA A 140 -4.72 -5.26 6.48
CA ALA A 140 -4.04 -6.34 5.80
C ALA A 140 -2.54 -6.11 5.77
N SER A 141 -1.78 -7.16 5.60
CA SER A 141 -0.34 -7.11 5.31
C SER A 141 -0.09 -7.70 3.93
N ASN A 142 0.69 -6.99 3.12
CA ASN A 142 1.07 -7.44 1.80
C ASN A 142 2.55 -7.10 1.58
N PRO A 143 3.46 -7.86 2.21
CA PRO A 143 4.89 -7.65 2.04
C PRO A 143 5.27 -7.78 0.57
N GLU A 144 6.27 -7.00 0.16
CA GLU A 144 6.75 -6.97 -1.19
C GLU A 144 8.06 -7.74 -1.35
N PHE A 145 8.32 -8.20 -2.56
CA PHE A 145 9.54 -8.92 -2.95
C PHE A 145 10.12 -8.33 -4.24
N LEU A 146 9.97 -7.01 -4.45
CA LEU A 146 10.41 -6.33 -5.66
C LEU A 146 11.94 -6.13 -5.63
N LYS A 147 12.60 -6.47 -6.72
CA LYS A 147 14.04 -6.23 -6.90
C LYS A 147 14.27 -4.88 -7.58
N GLU A 148 15.19 -4.09 -7.06
CA GLU A 148 15.62 -2.85 -7.71
C GLU A 148 16.11 -3.14 -9.14
N GLY A 149 15.69 -2.31 -10.10
CA GLY A 149 15.97 -2.50 -11.53
C GLY A 149 15.12 -3.56 -12.25
N ALA A 150 14.22 -4.25 -11.54
CA ALA A 150 13.28 -5.20 -12.09
C ALA A 150 11.89 -5.11 -11.44
N ALA A 151 11.63 -4.08 -10.64
CA ALA A 151 10.45 -3.98 -9.80
C ALA A 151 9.14 -3.95 -10.59
N VAL A 152 9.10 -3.28 -11.73
CA VAL A 152 7.93 -3.27 -12.63
C VAL A 152 7.65 -4.69 -13.15
N LYS A 153 8.68 -5.39 -13.64
CA LYS A 153 8.55 -6.76 -14.14
C LYS A 153 8.10 -7.73 -13.06
N ASP A 154 8.73 -7.65 -11.87
CA ASP A 154 8.40 -8.51 -10.73
C ASP A 154 6.97 -8.28 -10.24
N PHE A 155 6.47 -7.03 -10.29
CA PHE A 155 5.10 -6.71 -9.91
C PHE A 155 4.08 -7.19 -10.95
N MET A 156 4.38 -7.02 -12.24
CA MET A 156 3.48 -7.40 -13.35
C MET A 156 3.40 -8.91 -13.57
N SER A 157 4.43 -9.63 -13.16
CA SER A 157 4.52 -11.10 -13.26
C SER A 157 5.12 -11.68 -11.98
N PRO A 158 4.39 -11.61 -10.85
CA PRO A 158 4.90 -12.06 -9.57
C PRO A 158 4.94 -13.60 -9.50
N ASP A 159 5.98 -14.16 -8.92
CA ASP A 159 6.02 -15.60 -8.63
C ASP A 159 4.92 -15.99 -7.62
N ARG A 160 4.64 -15.13 -6.68
CA ARG A 160 3.58 -15.26 -5.68
C ARG A 160 3.22 -13.89 -5.09
N VAL A 161 1.97 -13.75 -4.67
CA VAL A 161 1.50 -12.63 -3.86
C VAL A 161 1.09 -13.17 -2.50
N VAL A 162 1.66 -12.63 -1.43
CA VAL A 162 1.36 -13.02 -0.05
C VAL A 162 0.53 -11.93 0.59
N VAL A 163 -0.62 -12.29 1.14
CA VAL A 163 -1.54 -11.36 1.79
C VAL A 163 -2.02 -11.94 3.12
N GLY A 164 -1.76 -11.23 4.21
CA GLY A 164 -2.34 -11.51 5.51
C GLY A 164 -3.60 -10.70 5.73
N VAL A 165 -4.72 -11.36 6.02
CA VAL A 165 -6.02 -10.74 6.25
C VAL A 165 -6.70 -11.33 7.47
N GLU A 166 -7.61 -10.57 8.11
CA GLU A 166 -8.42 -11.01 9.25
C GLU A 166 -9.92 -11.16 8.89
N SER A 167 -10.34 -10.70 7.72
CA SER A 167 -11.75 -10.74 7.31
C SER A 167 -11.92 -11.24 5.88
N GLU A 168 -13.06 -11.89 5.62
CA GLU A 168 -13.47 -12.33 4.28
C GLU A 168 -13.66 -11.13 3.32
N ARG A 169 -14.08 -9.97 3.84
CA ARG A 169 -14.23 -8.74 3.07
C ARG A 169 -12.87 -8.25 2.56
N ALA A 170 -11.85 -8.23 3.42
CA ALA A 170 -10.49 -7.87 3.05
C ALA A 170 -9.91 -8.85 2.02
N GLU A 171 -10.14 -10.16 2.19
CA GLU A 171 -9.72 -11.19 1.24
C GLU A 171 -10.33 -10.97 -0.15
N LYS A 172 -11.64 -10.71 -0.21
CA LYS A 172 -12.35 -10.45 -1.49
C LYS A 172 -11.81 -9.20 -2.19
N LEU A 173 -11.54 -8.11 -1.45
CA LEU A 173 -10.98 -6.88 -2.01
C LEU A 173 -9.58 -7.11 -2.57
N MET A 174 -8.70 -7.77 -1.82
CA MET A 174 -7.34 -8.08 -2.28
C MET A 174 -7.35 -9.05 -3.46
N SER A 175 -8.22 -10.07 -3.46
CA SER A 175 -8.41 -10.98 -4.58
C SER A 175 -8.84 -10.24 -5.86
N LYS A 176 -9.81 -9.33 -5.73
CA LYS A 176 -10.28 -8.51 -6.86
C LYS A 176 -9.15 -7.65 -7.43
N LEU A 177 -8.37 -7.01 -6.55
CA LEU A 177 -7.29 -6.10 -6.94
C LEU A 177 -6.14 -6.82 -7.64
N TYR A 178 -5.75 -8.02 -7.16
CA TYR A 178 -4.66 -8.79 -7.75
C TYR A 178 -5.08 -9.70 -8.91
N ARG A 179 -6.38 -9.90 -9.13
CA ARG A 179 -6.91 -10.79 -10.19
C ARG A 179 -6.30 -10.56 -11.58
N PRO A 180 -6.11 -9.32 -12.06
CA PRO A 180 -5.53 -9.09 -13.39
C PRO A 180 -4.11 -9.62 -13.55
N PHE A 181 -3.33 -9.68 -12.46
CA PHE A 181 -1.94 -10.16 -12.46
C PHE A 181 -1.83 -11.69 -12.44
N LEU A 182 -2.93 -12.40 -12.19
CA LEU A 182 -2.95 -13.85 -11.95
C LEU A 182 -3.31 -14.67 -13.19
N LEU A 183 -3.49 -14.04 -14.34
CA LEU A 183 -3.94 -14.69 -15.58
C LEU A 183 -2.99 -15.79 -16.11
N ASN A 184 -1.75 -15.83 -15.61
CA ASN A 184 -0.70 -16.78 -16.01
C ASN A 184 -0.36 -17.83 -14.93
N ASN A 185 -1.34 -18.33 -14.17
CA ASN A 185 -1.16 -19.35 -13.11
C ASN A 185 -0.44 -18.89 -11.84
N PHE A 186 -0.33 -17.61 -11.56
CA PHE A 186 0.19 -17.11 -10.30
C PHE A 186 -0.83 -17.31 -9.16
N ARG A 187 -0.34 -17.51 -7.94
CA ARG A 187 -1.20 -17.74 -6.77
C ARG A 187 -1.12 -16.57 -5.81
N VAL A 188 -2.29 -16.07 -5.40
CA VAL A 188 -2.38 -15.30 -4.15
C VAL A 188 -2.45 -16.30 -3.00
N ILE A 189 -1.55 -16.16 -2.06
CA ILE A 189 -1.52 -16.95 -0.84
C ILE A 189 -2.12 -16.09 0.26
N PHE A 190 -3.35 -16.40 0.67
CA PHE A 190 -3.98 -15.76 1.82
C PHE A 190 -3.57 -16.48 3.10
N MET A 191 -3.20 -15.69 4.11
CA MET A 191 -2.90 -16.17 5.46
C MET A 191 -3.90 -15.54 6.42
N LEU A 192 -4.55 -16.36 7.24
CA LEU A 192 -5.53 -15.93 8.25
C LEU A 192 -4.88 -15.22 9.45
N SER A 193 -3.55 -15.13 9.51
CA SER A 193 -2.84 -14.51 10.63
C SER A 193 -1.81 -13.51 10.10
N LEU A 194 -1.92 -12.26 10.53
CA LEU A 194 -0.92 -11.21 10.30
C LEU A 194 0.43 -11.53 10.97
N ILE A 195 0.48 -12.51 11.88
CA ILE A 195 1.66 -12.91 12.65
C ILE A 195 2.66 -13.70 11.79
N HIS A 196 2.19 -14.52 10.86
CA HIS A 196 3.06 -15.43 10.09
C HIS A 196 3.80 -14.75 8.91
N ILE A 197 3.44 -13.52 8.54
CA ILE A 197 4.03 -12.81 7.40
C ILE A 197 5.31 -12.06 7.79
N SER A 198 5.50 -11.77 9.06
CA SER A 198 6.59 -10.91 9.56
C SER A 198 7.80 -11.67 10.10
N GLU A 199 7.81 -13.01 10.11
CA GLU A 199 9.02 -13.77 10.40
C GLU A 199 9.80 -14.05 9.11
N PRO A 200 11.07 -13.58 9.01
CA PRO A 200 11.93 -14.01 7.93
C PRO A 200 12.17 -15.51 8.11
N THR A 201 11.72 -16.33 7.16
CA THR A 201 12.15 -17.72 7.07
C THR A 201 13.65 -17.73 6.93
N ARG A 202 14.39 -18.00 8.01
CA ARG A 202 15.81 -18.31 7.95
C ARG A 202 15.97 -19.57 7.11
N PRO A 203 16.76 -19.56 6.03
CA PRO A 203 17.15 -20.81 5.39
C PRO A 203 18.01 -21.59 6.39
N TYR A 204 17.67 -22.83 6.63
CA TYR A 204 18.53 -23.79 7.31
C TYR A 204 19.68 -24.17 6.40
#